data_12f2736cb93b91b196fd0412d2123b04
#
_entry.id   12f2736cb93b91b196fd0412d2123b04
#
_cell.length_a   1.000
_cell.length_b   1.000
_cell.length_c   1.000
_cell.angle_alpha   90.00
_cell.angle_beta   90.00
_cell.angle_gamma   90.00
#
_symmetry.space_group_name_H-M   'P 1'
#
loop_
_entity.id
_entity.type
_entity.pdbx_description
1 polymer ?
#
loop_
_entity_poly.entity_id
_entity_poly.type
_entity_poly.pdbx_seq_one_letter_code
_entity_poly.pdbx_strand_id
1 'polypeptide(L)'
;MEPGTETATHLEEGLCERFHSAVELIGRRWTGAILYLLLSEGTQRFSDLERGIPGISDRLLSERLKELEAEAIIERCVIPATPVRVEYRLTEK
;
A
#
# COMPACT_ATOMS: atom_id res chain seq x y z
N MET A 1 -36.49 3.42 4.01
CA MET A 1 -36.17 3.06 4.10
C MET A 1 -35.79 2.80 4.35
N GLU A 2 -35.53 3.15 4.36
CA GLU A 2 -35.14 2.91 4.54
C GLU A 2 -34.99 2.59 4.64
N PRO A 3 -35.38 2.59 4.56
CA PRO A 3 -35.16 2.42 4.89
C PRO A 3 -34.87 2.23 5.36
N GLY A 4 -35.27 2.35 4.65
CA GLY A 4 -35.57 2.54 5.94
C GLY A 4 -34.43 2.05 6.74
N THR A 5 -34.72 1.80 7.97
CA THR A 5 -33.56 1.39 8.73
C THR A 5 -32.99 0.10 8.21
N GLU A 6 -33.83 -0.87 8.01
CA GLU A 6 -33.37 -2.13 7.44
C GLU A 6 -32.81 -1.94 6.04
N THR A 7 -33.48 -1.11 5.25
CA THR A 7 -32.99 -0.81 3.93
C THR A 7 -31.66 -0.09 3.99
N ALA A 8 -31.53 0.84 4.94
CA ALA A 8 -30.28 1.56 5.13
C ALA A 8 -29.15 0.61 5.55
N THR A 9 -29.46 -0.33 6.42
CA THR A 9 -28.48 -1.31 6.87
C THR A 9 -28.04 -2.19 5.70
N HIS A 10 -29.00 -2.61 4.89
CA HIS A 10 -28.70 -3.39 3.70
C HIS A 10 -27.82 -2.60 2.72
N LEU A 11 -28.13 -1.33 2.53
CA LEU A 11 -27.33 -0.50 1.65
C LEU A 11 -25.94 -0.31 2.20
N GLU A 12 -25.83 -0.15 3.51
CA GLU A 12 -24.52 0.00 4.13
C GLU A 12 -23.69 -1.26 3.97
N GLU A 13 -24.29 -2.41 4.13
CA GLU A 13 -23.57 -3.66 3.94
C GLU A 13 -23.14 -3.82 2.48
N GLY A 14 -24.03 -3.55 1.55
CA GLY A 14 -23.70 -3.63 0.14
C GLY A 14 -22.62 -2.63 -0.27
N LEU A 15 -22.73 -1.42 0.25
CA LEU A 15 -21.74 -0.39 -0.01
C LEU A 15 -20.40 -0.75 0.61
N CYS A 16 -20.41 -1.31 1.81
CA CYS A 16 -19.19 -1.73 2.46
C CYS A 16 -18.49 -2.82 1.67
N GLU A 17 -19.24 -3.79 1.17
CA GLU A 17 -18.66 -4.85 0.37
C GLU A 17 -18.07 -4.31 -0.93
N ARG A 18 -18.82 -3.46 -1.62
CA ARG A 18 -18.32 -2.87 -2.86
C ARG A 18 -17.13 -1.98 -2.60
N PHE A 19 -17.23 -1.18 -1.54
CA PHE A 19 -16.13 -0.30 -1.17
C PHE A 19 -14.91 -1.12 -0.81
N HIS A 20 -15.10 -2.20 -0.07
CA HIS A 20 -14.03 -3.10 0.34
C HIS A 20 -13.36 -3.72 -0.89
N SER A 21 -14.16 -4.21 -1.83
CA SER A 21 -13.63 -4.79 -3.07
C SER A 21 -12.84 -3.76 -3.87
N ALA A 22 -13.36 -2.55 -3.96
CA ALA A 22 -12.68 -1.49 -4.68
C ALA A 22 -11.36 -1.13 -4.01
N VAL A 23 -11.38 -1.04 -2.68
CA VAL A 23 -10.17 -0.73 -1.92
C VAL A 23 -9.15 -1.86 -2.05
N GLU A 24 -9.61 -3.10 -2.04
CA GLU A 24 -8.71 -4.23 -2.24
C GLU A 24 -8.08 -4.21 -3.62
N LEU A 25 -8.86 -3.92 -4.64
CA LEU A 25 -8.34 -3.83 -6.00
C LEU A 25 -7.32 -2.72 -6.14
N ILE A 26 -7.63 -1.56 -5.58
CA ILE A 26 -6.72 -0.42 -5.59
C ILE A 26 -5.47 -0.76 -4.80
N GLY A 27 -5.65 -1.40 -3.64
CA GLY A 27 -4.53 -1.82 -2.81
C GLY A 27 -3.62 -2.78 -3.53
N ARG A 28 -4.18 -3.75 -4.24
CA ARG A 28 -3.39 -4.69 -5.02
C ARG A 28 -2.63 -4.00 -6.13
N ARG A 29 -3.29 -3.04 -6.77
CA ARG A 29 -2.66 -2.28 -7.84
C ARG A 29 -1.45 -1.51 -7.31
N TRP A 30 -1.62 -0.81 -6.20
CA TRP A 30 -0.52 -0.07 -5.61
C TRP A 30 0.57 -1.00 -5.11
N THR A 31 0.18 -2.10 -4.50
CA THR A 31 1.14 -3.11 -4.04
C THR A 31 1.92 -3.68 -5.21
N GLY A 32 1.24 -4.00 -6.29
CA GLY A 32 1.90 -4.49 -7.50
C GLY A 32 2.90 -3.50 -8.05
N ALA A 33 2.55 -2.22 -8.05
CA ALA A 33 3.45 -1.18 -8.53
C ALA A 33 4.70 -1.08 -7.66
N ILE A 34 4.52 -1.15 -6.34
CA ILE A 34 5.65 -1.12 -5.41
C ILE A 34 6.57 -2.30 -5.65
N LEU A 35 6.01 -3.50 -5.74
CA LEU A 35 6.80 -4.70 -5.96
C LEU A 35 7.51 -4.66 -7.30
N TYR A 36 6.84 -4.15 -8.33
CA TYR A 36 7.44 -4.03 -9.64
C TYR A 36 8.67 -3.11 -9.60
N LEU A 37 8.54 -1.98 -8.93
CA LEU A 37 9.67 -1.05 -8.83
C LEU A 37 10.83 -1.66 -8.05
N LEU A 38 10.53 -2.34 -6.94
CA LEU A 38 11.58 -2.98 -6.16
C LEU A 38 12.25 -4.10 -6.93
N LEU A 39 11.47 -4.81 -7.75
CA LEU A 39 12.02 -5.88 -8.56
C LEU A 39 12.87 -5.36 -9.71
N SER A 40 12.39 -4.33 -10.40
CA SER A 40 13.07 -3.82 -11.59
C SER A 40 14.19 -2.84 -11.28
N GLU A 41 14.02 -2.01 -10.24
CA GLU A 41 14.99 -0.98 -9.92
C GLU A 41 15.86 -1.34 -8.72
N GLY A 42 15.52 -2.41 -7.99
CA GLY A 42 16.26 -2.82 -6.82
C GLY A 42 15.87 -2.02 -5.59
N THR A 43 16.81 -1.83 -4.69
CA THR A 43 16.56 -1.13 -3.43
C THR A 43 16.15 0.32 -3.70
N GLN A 44 15.06 0.75 -3.05
CA GLN A 44 14.49 2.06 -3.27
C GLN A 44 14.22 2.76 -1.95
N ARG A 45 14.40 4.07 -1.94
CA ARG A 45 13.99 4.88 -0.79
C ARG A 45 12.51 5.23 -0.95
N PHE A 46 11.92 5.71 0.15
CA PHE A 46 10.52 6.12 0.12
C PHE A 46 10.25 7.14 -0.98
N SER A 47 11.11 8.13 -1.09
CA SER A 47 10.95 9.18 -2.11
C SER A 47 11.07 8.63 -3.52
N ASP A 48 11.92 7.61 -3.72
CA ASP A 48 12.05 6.98 -5.04
C ASP A 48 10.77 6.26 -5.43
N LEU A 49 10.19 5.54 -4.47
CA LEU A 49 8.93 4.84 -4.71
C LEU A 49 7.81 5.85 -4.99
N GLU A 50 7.79 6.93 -4.23
CA GLU A 50 6.80 7.96 -4.40
C GLU A 50 6.86 8.55 -5.80
N ARG A 51 8.05 8.84 -6.30
CA ARG A 51 8.22 9.38 -7.62
C ARG A 51 7.90 8.37 -8.71
N GLY A 52 8.17 7.11 -8.44
CA GLY A 52 7.95 6.05 -9.41
C GLY A 52 6.51 5.59 -9.51
N ILE A 53 5.65 6.00 -8.60
CA ILE A 53 4.25 5.60 -8.58
C ILE A 53 3.38 6.86 -8.58
N PRO A 54 3.14 7.45 -9.76
CA PRO A 54 2.34 8.67 -9.82
C PRO A 54 0.95 8.47 -9.23
N GLY A 55 0.52 9.42 -8.43
CA GLY A 55 -0.81 9.40 -7.85
C GLY A 55 -0.92 8.73 -6.51
N ILE A 56 0.13 8.05 -6.04
CA ILE A 56 0.08 7.45 -4.71
C ILE A 56 0.36 8.51 -3.66
N SER A 57 -0.43 8.50 -2.58
CA SER A 57 -0.20 9.44 -1.48
C SER A 57 0.85 8.88 -0.53
N ASP A 58 1.49 9.78 0.21
CA ASP A 58 2.48 9.38 1.21
C ASP A 58 1.89 8.40 2.22
N ARG A 59 0.68 8.68 2.63
CA ARG A 59 0.00 7.84 3.60
C ARG A 59 -0.26 6.45 3.05
N LEU A 60 -0.76 6.37 1.83
CA LEU A 60 -1.06 5.09 1.21
C LEU A 60 0.21 4.29 0.98
N LEU A 61 1.25 4.94 0.49
CA LEU A 61 2.53 4.29 0.28
C LEU A 61 3.08 3.75 1.60
N SER A 62 3.02 4.56 2.65
CA SER A 62 3.49 4.15 3.96
C SER A 62 2.71 2.93 4.47
N GLU A 63 1.39 2.94 4.30
CA GLU A 63 0.56 1.82 4.73
C GLU A 63 0.88 0.55 3.96
N ARG A 64 1.03 0.66 2.65
CA ARG A 64 1.34 -0.51 1.82
C ARG A 64 2.70 -1.08 2.18
N LEU A 65 3.68 -0.21 2.41
CA LEU A 65 5.02 -0.67 2.78
C LEU A 65 5.00 -1.39 4.12
N LYS A 66 4.26 -0.87 5.07
CA LYS A 66 4.14 -1.53 6.38
C LYS A 66 3.50 -2.91 6.25
N GLU A 67 2.50 -3.04 5.41
CA GLU A 67 1.85 -4.32 5.18
C GLU A 67 2.82 -5.33 4.57
N LEU A 68 3.56 -4.89 3.57
CA LEU A 68 4.52 -5.77 2.90
C LEU A 68 5.64 -6.16 3.85
N GLU A 69 6.07 -5.24 4.68
CA GLU A 69 7.09 -5.50 5.67
C GLU A 69 6.60 -6.51 6.70
N ALA A 70 5.35 -6.35 7.16
CA ALA A 70 4.76 -7.25 8.13
C ALA A 70 4.65 -8.67 7.60
N GLU A 71 4.48 -8.83 6.30
CA GLU A 71 4.40 -10.15 5.67
C GLU A 71 5.78 -10.65 5.22
N ALA A 72 6.82 -9.93 5.57
CA ALA A 72 8.20 -10.30 5.25
C ALA A 72 8.46 -10.39 3.74
N ILE A 73 7.70 -9.66 2.95
CA ILE A 73 7.92 -9.58 1.51
C ILE A 73 8.99 -8.56 1.20
N ILE A 74 9.05 -7.48 1.99
CA ILE A 74 10.09 -6.48 1.85
C ILE A 74 10.79 -6.27 3.18
N GLU A 75 11.99 -5.70 3.11
CA GLU A 75 12.75 -5.32 4.29
C GLU A 75 12.93 -3.82 4.31
N ARG A 76 12.82 -3.26 5.49
CA ARG A 76 13.11 -1.84 5.73
C ARG A 76 14.51 -1.75 6.31
N CYS A 77 15.39 -1.10 5.59
CA CYS A 77 16.80 -0.97 6.00
C CYS A 77 17.06 0.47 6.40
N VAL A 78 17.49 0.66 7.64
CA VAL A 78 17.85 1.97 8.15
C VAL A 78 19.36 2.10 8.07
N ILE A 79 19.81 3.08 7.28
CA ILE A 79 21.24 3.31 7.11
C ILE A 79 21.63 4.51 7.96
N PRO A 80 22.54 4.31 8.94
CA PRO A 80 22.96 5.42 9.80
C PRO A 80 23.78 6.42 8.98
N ALA A 81 23.22 7.58 8.84
CA ALA A 81 23.84 8.66 8.08
C ALA A 81 23.25 9.98 8.59
N THR A 82 23.72 11.10 8.08
CA THR A 82 23.18 12.39 8.44
C THR A 82 22.75 13.10 7.16
N PRO A 83 21.43 13.15 6.88
CA PRO A 83 20.32 12.56 7.64
C PRO A 83 20.23 11.04 7.48
N VAL A 84 19.52 10.41 8.40
CA VAL A 84 19.30 8.97 8.35
C VAL A 84 18.59 8.60 7.05
N ARG A 85 19.08 7.53 6.42
CA ARG A 85 18.49 7.04 5.18
C ARG A 85 17.73 5.76 5.46
N VAL A 86 16.51 5.68 4.94
CA VAL A 86 15.68 4.48 5.03
C VAL A 86 15.45 3.96 3.63
N GLU A 87 15.77 2.68 3.42
CA GLU A 87 15.62 2.05 2.12
C GLU A 87 14.76 0.80 2.25
N TYR A 88 14.11 0.43 1.16
CA TYR A 88 13.25 -0.74 1.10
C TYR A 88 13.76 -1.67 -0.01
N ARG A 89 13.72 -2.96 0.26
CA ARG A 89 14.13 -3.94 -0.72
C ARG A 89 13.30 -5.20 -0.58
N LEU A 90 13.25 -5.99 -1.63
CA LEU A 90 12.57 -7.28 -1.58
C LEU A 90 13.40 -8.24 -0.74
N THR A 91 12.70 -9.10 0.00
CA THR A 91 13.36 -10.19 0.71
C THR A 91 13.63 -11.32 -0.26
N GLU A 92 14.36 -12.33 0.19
CA GLU A 92 14.71 -13.46 -0.67
C GLU A 92 13.62 -14.51 -0.77
N LYS A 93 12.46 -14.25 -0.20
CA LYS A 93 11.37 -15.20 -0.28
C LYS A 93 10.72 -15.24 -1.65
#